data_2342cd604c2ce3800f7d7e1c676717b7
#
_entry.id   2342cd604c2ce3800f7d7e1c676717b7
#
_cell.length_a   1.000
_cell.length_b   1.000
_cell.length_c   1.000
_cell.angle_alpha   90.00
_cell.angle_beta   90.00
_cell.angle_gamma   90.00
#
_symmetry.space_group_name_H-M   'P 1'
#
loop_
_entity.id
_entity.type
_entity.pdbx_description
1 polymer ?
#
loop_
_entity_poly.entity_id
_entity_poly.type
_entity_poly.pdbx_seq_one_letter_code
_entity_poly.pdbx_strand_id
1 'polypeptide(L)'
;ACPDPAATAQEIRRRVKRETGLTVSVGVSWNKVFAKLGSDYKKPDAVTVIDRECYRRTVWRLPASELLMVGRSTGRELSRMGIRTIGELACTDPELLAKHFGKSGIMLWRYANGMDDSRVRRVGEEEPPKSIGNSVTLPYDIESAAEARRTLIMLAESIGQRLRAQKLMCRTIE
;
A
#
# COMPACT_ATOMS: atom_id res chain seq x y z
N ALA A 1 29.42 2.73 -9.27
CA ALA A 1 28.90 1.49 -8.68
C ALA A 1 27.58 1.79 -8.00
N CYS A 2 26.56 0.94 -8.20
CA CYS A 2 25.32 1.06 -7.46
C CYS A 2 25.62 0.76 -5.98
N PRO A 3 25.23 1.61 -5.02
CA PRO A 3 25.50 1.36 -3.61
C PRO A 3 24.75 0.08 -3.16
N ASP A 4 25.33 -0.63 -2.19
CA ASP A 4 24.68 -1.79 -1.58
C ASP A 4 23.31 -1.38 -1.02
N PRO A 5 22.20 -2.00 -1.46
CA PRO A 5 20.85 -1.63 -1.03
C PRO A 5 20.65 -1.78 0.49
N ALA A 6 21.27 -2.78 1.11
CA ALA A 6 21.18 -2.98 2.55
C ALA A 6 21.93 -1.89 3.32
N ALA A 7 23.13 -1.50 2.87
CA ALA A 7 23.89 -0.40 3.45
C ALA A 7 23.14 0.94 3.29
N THR A 8 22.53 1.18 2.13
CA THR A 8 21.70 2.37 1.89
C THR A 8 20.51 2.42 2.84
N ALA A 9 19.80 1.31 3.03
CA ALA A 9 18.68 1.20 3.98
C ALA A 9 19.12 1.47 5.44
N GLN A 10 20.29 0.97 5.85
CA GLN A 10 20.85 1.24 7.16
C GLN A 10 21.21 2.72 7.35
N GLU A 11 21.74 3.37 6.32
CA GLU A 11 22.06 4.80 6.38
C GLU A 11 20.79 5.65 6.47
N ILE A 12 19.75 5.36 5.66
CA ILE A 12 18.45 6.03 5.75
C ILE A 12 17.90 5.93 7.19
N ARG A 13 17.89 4.71 7.76
CA ARG A 13 17.39 4.47 9.12
C ARG A 13 18.15 5.29 10.16
N ARG A 14 19.50 5.26 10.11
CA ARG A 14 20.35 6.02 11.04
C ARG A 14 20.16 7.53 10.87
N ARG A 15 20.05 8.00 9.63
CA ARG A 15 19.89 9.43 9.33
C ARG A 15 18.55 9.96 9.82
N VAL A 16 17.45 9.25 9.56
CA VAL A 16 16.12 9.63 10.07
C VAL A 16 16.18 9.75 11.61
N LYS A 17 16.72 8.73 12.29
CA LYS A 17 16.81 8.73 13.75
C LYS A 17 17.63 9.90 14.28
N ARG A 18 18.77 10.21 13.65
CA ARG A 18 19.65 11.30 14.05
C ARG A 18 19.03 12.69 13.82
N GLU A 19 18.35 12.88 12.67
CA GLU A 19 17.87 14.18 12.25
C GLU A 19 16.47 14.51 12.79
N THR A 20 15.64 13.52 13.05
CA THR A 20 14.25 13.72 13.47
C THR A 20 13.90 13.14 14.85
N GLY A 21 14.77 12.30 15.42
CA GLY A 21 14.48 11.54 16.64
C GLY A 21 13.48 10.37 16.44
N LEU A 22 12.95 10.20 15.22
CA LEU A 22 12.00 9.12 14.89
C LEU A 22 12.73 7.86 14.46
N THR A 23 12.07 6.71 14.64
CA THR A 23 12.56 5.42 14.11
C THR A 23 11.77 5.00 12.88
N VAL A 24 12.44 4.37 11.93
CA VAL A 24 11.83 3.78 10.74
C VAL A 24 12.31 2.35 10.56
N SER A 25 11.42 1.48 10.06
CA SER A 25 11.79 0.15 9.59
C SER A 25 11.80 0.14 8.07
N VAL A 26 12.86 -0.40 7.48
CA VAL A 26 13.10 -0.37 6.03
C VAL A 26 13.15 -1.79 5.49
N GLY A 27 12.35 -2.06 4.47
CA GLY A 27 12.40 -3.31 3.71
C GLY A 27 13.18 -3.13 2.41
N VAL A 28 14.05 -4.06 2.12
CA VAL A 28 14.85 -4.11 0.88
C VAL A 28 14.46 -5.37 0.11
N SER A 29 14.06 -5.21 -1.14
CA SER A 29 13.71 -6.33 -2.01
C SER A 29 13.80 -5.91 -3.49
N TRP A 30 13.62 -6.90 -4.40
CA TRP A 30 13.61 -6.65 -5.85
C TRP A 30 12.28 -6.10 -6.38
N ASN A 31 11.24 -6.05 -5.56
CA ASN A 31 9.93 -5.47 -5.88
C ASN A 31 9.36 -4.71 -4.70
N LYS A 32 8.36 -3.85 -4.96
CA LYS A 32 7.75 -2.98 -3.95
C LYS A 32 6.93 -3.76 -2.92
N VAL A 33 6.27 -4.84 -3.34
CA VAL A 33 5.40 -5.65 -2.47
C VAL A 33 6.22 -6.28 -1.37
N PHE A 34 7.34 -6.92 -1.70
CA PHE A 34 8.21 -7.56 -0.71
C PHE A 34 9.06 -6.54 0.06
N ALA A 35 9.42 -5.40 -0.54
CA ALA A 35 10.04 -4.32 0.20
C ALA A 35 9.08 -3.77 1.28
N LYS A 36 7.80 -3.57 0.94
CA LYS A 36 6.78 -3.16 1.92
C LYS A 36 6.59 -4.22 3.02
N LEU A 37 6.48 -5.49 2.65
CA LEU A 37 6.36 -6.59 3.59
C LEU A 37 7.58 -6.64 4.53
N GLY A 38 8.80 -6.49 3.99
CA GLY A 38 10.04 -6.44 4.77
C GLY A 38 10.07 -5.29 5.77
N SER A 39 9.49 -4.13 5.41
CA SER A 39 9.40 -3.00 6.33
C SER A 39 8.46 -3.25 7.52
N ASP A 40 7.51 -4.16 7.38
CA ASP A 40 6.56 -4.53 8.44
C ASP A 40 7.03 -5.76 9.24
N TYR A 41 7.94 -6.57 8.68
CA TYR A 41 8.37 -7.86 9.24
C TYR A 41 9.10 -7.75 10.59
N LYS A 42 9.97 -6.75 10.74
CA LYS A 42 10.70 -6.47 11.99
C LYS A 42 10.51 -5.01 12.36
N LYS A 43 9.61 -4.74 13.29
CA LYS A 43 9.38 -3.41 13.86
C LYS A 43 9.67 -3.43 15.36
N PRO A 44 10.10 -2.30 15.93
CA PRO A 44 10.54 -1.05 15.33
C PRO A 44 12.03 -1.05 14.93
N ASP A 45 12.46 -0.01 14.20
CA ASP A 45 13.87 0.38 13.99
C ASP A 45 14.75 -0.74 13.39
N ALA A 46 14.29 -1.37 12.30
CA ALA A 46 14.98 -2.49 11.69
C ALA A 46 15.16 -2.34 10.17
N VAL A 47 16.14 -3.05 9.62
CA VAL A 47 16.26 -3.29 8.17
C VAL A 47 16.04 -4.77 7.91
N THR A 48 15.14 -5.08 6.97
CA THR A 48 14.87 -6.46 6.53
C THR A 48 15.13 -6.58 5.04
N VAL A 49 16.00 -7.52 4.68
CA VAL A 49 16.27 -7.86 3.27
C VAL A 49 15.50 -9.13 2.92
N ILE A 50 14.73 -9.07 1.85
CA ILE A 50 14.05 -10.22 1.26
C ILE A 50 14.61 -10.40 -0.15
N ASP A 51 15.41 -11.43 -0.36
CA ASP A 51 16.00 -11.76 -1.66
C ASP A 51 15.22 -12.86 -2.40
N ARG A 52 15.59 -13.09 -3.67
CA ARG A 52 14.95 -14.11 -4.54
C ARG A 52 15.23 -15.54 -4.09
N GLU A 53 16.27 -15.76 -3.33
CA GLU A 53 16.70 -17.10 -2.92
C GLU A 53 15.98 -17.54 -1.65
N CYS A 54 15.72 -16.61 -0.74
CA CYS A 54 15.18 -16.94 0.58
C CYS A 54 13.68 -16.62 0.76
N TYR A 55 13.03 -15.87 -0.16
CA TYR A 55 11.66 -15.39 0.07
C TYR A 55 10.66 -16.51 0.36
N ARG A 56 10.78 -17.67 -0.29
CA ARG A 56 9.88 -18.80 -0.02
C ARG A 56 10.01 -19.32 1.42
N ARG A 57 11.20 -19.28 1.98
CA ARG A 57 11.44 -19.74 3.37
C ARG A 57 10.97 -18.71 4.40
N THR A 58 10.98 -17.43 4.06
CA THR A 58 10.65 -16.32 4.95
C THR A 58 9.22 -15.82 4.74
N VAL A 59 8.88 -15.43 3.50
CA VAL A 59 7.60 -14.81 3.16
C VAL A 59 6.45 -15.81 3.13
N TRP A 60 6.64 -16.98 2.56
CA TRP A 60 5.56 -17.95 2.40
C TRP A 60 5.01 -18.51 3.73
N ARG A 61 5.79 -18.41 4.81
CA ARG A 61 5.36 -18.81 6.15
C ARG A 61 4.48 -17.79 6.85
N LEU A 62 4.46 -16.56 6.34
CA LEU A 62 3.68 -15.48 6.95
C LEU A 62 2.18 -15.67 6.67
N PRO A 63 1.33 -15.17 7.58
CA PRO A 63 -0.11 -15.12 7.33
C PRO A 63 -0.42 -14.40 6.01
N ALA A 64 -1.43 -14.88 5.27
CA ALA A 64 -1.85 -14.24 4.03
C ALA A 64 -2.31 -12.78 4.25
N SER A 65 -2.79 -12.46 5.45
CA SER A 65 -3.18 -11.10 5.85
C SER A 65 -2.04 -10.08 5.89
N GLU A 66 -0.79 -10.54 5.96
CA GLU A 66 0.39 -9.66 5.93
C GLU A 66 0.73 -9.19 4.50
N LEU A 67 0.19 -9.86 3.49
CA LEU A 67 0.44 -9.48 2.10
C LEU A 67 -0.25 -8.15 1.77
N LEU A 68 0.47 -7.28 1.06
CA LEU A 68 -0.08 -6.02 0.58
C LEU A 68 -1.40 -6.25 -0.17
N MET A 69 -2.40 -5.41 0.07
CA MET A 69 -3.77 -5.48 -0.48
C MET A 69 -4.66 -6.58 0.12
N VAL A 70 -4.20 -7.36 1.06
CA VAL A 70 -5.06 -8.28 1.83
C VAL A 70 -5.60 -7.55 3.07
N GLY A 71 -6.75 -6.92 2.91
CA GLY A 71 -7.47 -6.30 4.02
C GLY A 71 -8.27 -7.33 4.84
N ARG A 72 -8.93 -6.87 5.90
CA ARG A 72 -9.71 -7.74 6.82
C ARG A 72 -10.76 -8.60 6.12
N SER A 73 -11.47 -8.06 5.13
CA SER A 73 -12.48 -8.81 4.37
C SER A 73 -11.88 -9.91 3.52
N THR A 74 -10.87 -9.56 2.71
CA THR A 74 -10.13 -10.51 1.86
C THR A 74 -9.46 -11.60 2.69
N GLY A 75 -8.82 -11.24 3.81
CA GLY A 75 -8.19 -12.21 4.70
C GLY A 75 -9.17 -13.20 5.31
N ARG A 76 -10.37 -12.77 5.69
CA ARG A 76 -11.44 -13.68 6.16
C ARG A 76 -11.90 -14.65 5.08
N GLU A 77 -12.04 -14.15 3.84
CA GLU A 77 -12.49 -15.00 2.73
C GLU A 77 -11.41 -16.01 2.33
N LEU A 78 -10.15 -15.60 2.24
CA LEU A 78 -9.02 -16.52 2.05
C LEU A 78 -8.99 -17.60 3.13
N SER A 79 -9.21 -17.25 4.40
CA SER A 79 -9.26 -18.21 5.49
C SER A 79 -10.42 -19.21 5.37
N ARG A 80 -11.61 -18.79 4.86
CA ARG A 80 -12.74 -19.68 4.56
C ARG A 80 -12.42 -20.66 3.44
N MET A 81 -11.60 -20.25 2.49
CA MET A 81 -11.09 -21.12 1.41
C MET A 81 -9.95 -22.04 1.88
N GLY A 82 -9.54 -21.97 3.15
CA GLY A 82 -8.43 -22.75 3.70
C GLY A 82 -7.04 -22.13 3.44
N ILE A 83 -6.98 -20.93 2.84
CA ILE A 83 -5.74 -20.23 2.51
C ILE A 83 -5.37 -19.33 3.70
N ARG A 84 -4.39 -19.75 4.49
CA ARG A 84 -3.97 -19.05 5.72
C ARG A 84 -2.63 -18.34 5.58
N THR A 85 -1.75 -18.86 4.73
CA THR A 85 -0.40 -18.34 4.52
C THR A 85 -0.21 -17.77 3.13
N ILE A 86 0.83 -16.92 2.97
CA ILE A 86 1.23 -16.39 1.65
C ILE A 86 1.67 -17.53 0.73
N GLY A 87 2.30 -18.59 1.27
CA GLY A 87 2.69 -19.76 0.50
C GLY A 87 1.50 -20.56 -0.03
N GLU A 88 0.47 -20.78 0.79
CA GLU A 88 -0.79 -21.42 0.33
C GLU A 88 -1.45 -20.59 -0.76
N LEU A 89 -1.50 -19.26 -0.60
CA LEU A 89 -2.00 -18.34 -1.63
C LEU A 89 -1.19 -18.44 -2.93
N ALA A 90 0.13 -18.49 -2.83
CA ALA A 90 1.03 -18.61 -3.98
C ALA A 90 0.88 -19.94 -4.75
N CYS A 91 0.51 -21.01 -4.04
CA CYS A 91 0.30 -22.35 -4.61
C CYS A 91 -1.16 -22.61 -5.04
N THR A 92 -2.10 -21.70 -4.73
CA THR A 92 -3.50 -21.83 -5.14
C THR A 92 -3.64 -21.56 -6.64
N ASP A 93 -4.58 -22.24 -7.28
CA ASP A 93 -4.91 -22.02 -8.68
C ASP A 93 -5.38 -20.56 -8.89
N PRO A 94 -4.71 -19.78 -9.76
CA PRO A 94 -5.08 -18.42 -10.05
C PRO A 94 -6.50 -18.26 -10.64
N GLU A 95 -7.02 -19.28 -11.34
CA GLU A 95 -8.39 -19.26 -11.88
C GLU A 95 -9.42 -19.35 -10.74
N LEU A 96 -9.15 -20.16 -9.71
CA LEU A 96 -9.97 -20.22 -8.52
C LEU A 96 -10.00 -18.87 -7.79
N LEU A 97 -8.84 -18.23 -7.63
CA LEU A 97 -8.75 -16.89 -7.03
C LEU A 97 -9.46 -15.83 -7.87
N ALA A 98 -9.36 -15.92 -9.20
CA ALA A 98 -10.07 -15.02 -10.10
C ALA A 98 -11.60 -15.18 -9.99
N LYS A 99 -12.10 -16.39 -9.82
CA LYS A 99 -13.53 -16.65 -9.61
C LYS A 99 -14.08 -16.02 -8.34
N HIS A 100 -13.29 -16.01 -7.25
CA HIS A 100 -13.70 -15.47 -5.95
C HIS A 100 -13.43 -13.96 -5.80
N PHE A 101 -12.31 -13.47 -6.32
CA PHE A 101 -11.83 -12.09 -6.08
C PHE A 101 -11.67 -11.28 -7.38
N GLY A 102 -12.05 -11.83 -8.53
CA GLY A 102 -11.87 -11.17 -9.83
C GLY A 102 -10.40 -10.86 -10.12
N LYS A 103 -10.14 -9.70 -10.69
CA LYS A 103 -8.78 -9.21 -11.02
C LYS A 103 -7.87 -9.12 -9.79
N SER A 104 -8.45 -8.84 -8.63
CA SER A 104 -7.70 -8.78 -7.36
C SER A 104 -7.13 -10.14 -6.96
N GLY A 105 -7.83 -11.25 -7.24
CA GLY A 105 -7.35 -12.60 -6.95
C GLY A 105 -6.06 -12.93 -7.71
N ILE A 106 -6.03 -12.63 -9.02
CA ILE A 106 -4.82 -12.81 -9.84
C ILE A 106 -3.68 -11.92 -9.36
N MET A 107 -3.98 -10.68 -8.99
CA MET A 107 -2.98 -9.75 -8.46
C MET A 107 -2.38 -10.28 -7.15
N LEU A 108 -3.20 -10.76 -6.22
CA LEU A 108 -2.74 -11.33 -4.96
C LEU A 108 -1.88 -12.58 -5.17
N TRP A 109 -2.27 -13.46 -6.11
CA TRP A 109 -1.46 -14.61 -6.51
C TRP A 109 -0.08 -14.18 -7.05
N ARG A 110 -0.06 -13.19 -7.95
CA ARG A 110 1.19 -12.62 -8.47
C ARG A 110 2.07 -12.06 -7.34
N TYR A 111 1.48 -11.31 -6.43
CA TYR A 111 2.19 -10.74 -5.29
C TYR A 111 2.77 -11.80 -4.35
N ALA A 112 2.02 -12.85 -4.05
CA ALA A 112 2.48 -13.98 -3.24
C ALA A 112 3.67 -14.72 -3.88
N ASN A 113 3.74 -14.72 -5.22
CA ASN A 113 4.84 -15.26 -6.01
C ASN A 113 5.98 -14.25 -6.28
N GLY A 114 5.92 -13.04 -5.71
CA GLY A 114 6.93 -12.00 -5.90
C GLY A 114 6.95 -11.39 -7.31
N MET A 115 5.85 -11.48 -8.02
CA MET A 115 5.66 -10.96 -9.39
C MET A 115 5.02 -9.57 -9.33
N ASP A 116 5.81 -8.55 -9.06
CA ASP A 116 5.41 -7.14 -9.12
C ASP A 116 6.40 -6.37 -9.97
N ASP A 117 5.93 -5.85 -11.09
CA ASP A 117 6.72 -5.10 -12.08
C ASP A 117 6.52 -3.59 -11.95
N SER A 118 5.90 -3.13 -10.86
CA SER A 118 5.62 -1.72 -10.63
C SER A 118 6.90 -0.91 -10.45
N ARG A 119 7.14 0.04 -11.36
CA ARG A 119 8.36 0.88 -11.35
C ARG A 119 8.38 1.82 -10.15
N VAL A 120 9.58 2.07 -9.61
CA VAL A 120 9.83 3.21 -8.74
C VAL A 120 9.90 4.44 -9.63
N ARG A 121 9.03 5.42 -9.41
CA ARG A 121 9.01 6.67 -10.17
C ARG A 121 10.25 7.49 -9.88
N ARG A 122 10.75 8.16 -10.89
CA ARG A 122 11.83 9.15 -10.73
C ARG A 122 11.24 10.48 -10.27
N VAL A 123 12.07 11.31 -9.66
CA VAL A 123 11.70 12.69 -9.36
C VAL A 123 11.38 13.42 -10.66
N GLY A 124 10.22 14.07 -10.75
CA GLY A 124 9.73 14.74 -11.96
C GLY A 124 8.85 13.86 -12.88
N GLU A 125 8.72 12.56 -12.63
CA GLU A 125 7.76 11.67 -13.32
C GLU A 125 6.40 11.72 -12.58
N GLU A 126 5.80 12.89 -12.46
CA GLU A 126 4.47 13.03 -11.84
C GLU A 126 3.38 12.83 -12.88
N GLU A 127 2.50 11.86 -12.65
CA GLU A 127 1.24 11.75 -13.41
C GLU A 127 0.23 12.76 -12.88
N PRO A 128 -0.59 13.38 -13.77
CA PRO A 128 -1.67 14.24 -13.30
C PRO A 128 -2.61 13.44 -12.40
N PRO A 129 -3.17 14.07 -11.35
CA PRO A 129 -4.07 13.38 -10.44
C PRO A 129 -5.31 12.87 -11.17
N LYS A 130 -5.69 11.62 -10.93
CA LYS A 130 -6.90 11.00 -11.50
C LYS A 130 -8.18 11.50 -10.86
N SER A 131 -8.09 11.95 -9.60
CA SER A 131 -9.19 12.53 -8.83
C SER A 131 -8.66 13.53 -7.81
N ILE A 132 -9.46 14.51 -7.47
CA ILE A 132 -9.20 15.45 -6.37
C ILE A 132 -10.38 15.34 -5.42
N GLY A 133 -10.12 14.88 -4.21
CA GLY A 133 -11.11 14.73 -3.15
C GLY A 133 -10.70 15.43 -1.87
N ASN A 134 -11.68 15.73 -1.02
CA ASN A 134 -11.48 16.21 0.33
C ASN A 134 -12.53 15.59 1.24
N SER A 135 -12.17 15.39 2.51
CA SER A 135 -13.07 14.91 3.56
C SER A 135 -12.74 15.57 4.88
N VAL A 136 -13.72 15.65 5.75
CA VAL A 136 -13.54 16.12 7.13
C VAL A 136 -14.30 15.19 8.06
N THR A 137 -13.67 14.82 9.17
CA THR A 137 -14.36 14.16 10.28
C THR A 137 -14.73 15.24 11.29
N LEU A 138 -16.02 15.44 11.46
CA LEU A 138 -16.53 16.42 12.43
C LEU A 138 -16.40 15.84 13.85
N PRO A 139 -16.22 16.69 14.88
CA PRO A 139 -16.16 16.25 16.27
C PRO A 139 -17.53 15.89 16.86
N TYR A 140 -18.61 16.09 16.10
CA TYR A 140 -20.00 15.82 16.49
C TYR A 140 -20.79 15.30 15.26
N ASP A 141 -21.90 14.64 15.53
CA ASP A 141 -22.80 14.15 14.48
C ASP A 141 -23.63 15.29 13.89
N ILE A 142 -23.84 15.26 12.58
CA ILE A 142 -24.68 16.24 11.87
C ILE A 142 -26.15 15.87 12.08
N GLU A 143 -26.92 16.78 12.69
CA GLU A 143 -28.34 16.58 12.96
C GLU A 143 -29.26 17.33 11.96
N SER A 144 -28.72 18.23 11.17
CA SER A 144 -29.52 19.04 10.23
C SER A 144 -28.96 19.09 8.82
N ALA A 145 -29.86 19.19 7.82
CA ALA A 145 -29.48 19.41 6.44
C ALA A 145 -28.73 20.73 6.21
N ALA A 146 -28.97 21.73 7.05
CA ALA A 146 -28.30 23.03 6.97
C ALA A 146 -26.82 22.91 7.38
N GLU A 147 -26.51 22.11 8.40
CA GLU A 147 -25.12 21.83 8.81
C GLU A 147 -24.37 21.00 7.76
N ALA A 148 -25.02 19.94 7.24
CA ALA A 148 -24.47 19.14 6.16
C ALA A 148 -24.12 20.01 4.95
N ARG A 149 -25.04 20.91 4.55
CA ARG A 149 -24.83 21.82 3.42
C ARG A 149 -23.63 22.76 3.64
N ARG A 150 -23.48 23.35 4.84
CA ARG A 150 -22.32 24.21 5.15
C ARG A 150 -21.00 23.47 5.00
N THR A 151 -20.92 22.24 5.56
CA THR A 151 -19.74 21.40 5.47
C THR A 151 -19.42 21.02 4.03
N LEU A 152 -20.42 20.62 3.24
CA LEU A 152 -20.25 20.28 1.83
C LEU A 152 -19.81 21.48 0.98
N ILE A 153 -20.32 22.67 1.22
CA ILE A 153 -19.87 23.89 0.52
C ILE A 153 -18.38 24.15 0.80
N MET A 154 -17.95 24.09 2.06
CA MET A 154 -16.56 24.26 2.42
C MET A 154 -15.65 23.24 1.74
N LEU A 155 -16.04 21.96 1.69
CA LEU A 155 -15.30 20.92 0.99
C LEU A 155 -15.25 21.15 -0.52
N ALA A 156 -16.37 21.54 -1.12
CA ALA A 156 -16.47 21.84 -2.56
C ALA A 156 -15.60 23.05 -2.95
N GLU A 157 -15.57 24.11 -2.14
CA GLU A 157 -14.70 25.28 -2.36
C GLU A 157 -13.23 24.89 -2.33
N SER A 158 -12.82 24.08 -1.35
CA SER A 158 -11.45 23.54 -1.26
C SER A 158 -11.06 22.72 -2.48
N ILE A 159 -11.95 21.84 -2.96
CA ILE A 159 -11.73 21.04 -4.18
C ILE A 159 -11.64 21.95 -5.40
N GLY A 160 -12.55 22.92 -5.53
CA GLY A 160 -12.55 23.89 -6.63
C GLY A 160 -11.28 24.74 -6.68
N GLN A 161 -10.76 25.16 -5.52
CA GLN A 161 -9.49 25.87 -5.42
C GLN A 161 -8.31 25.00 -5.91
N ARG A 162 -8.25 23.73 -5.48
CA ARG A 162 -7.20 22.79 -5.89
C ARG A 162 -7.26 22.48 -7.39
N LEU A 163 -8.44 22.30 -7.96
CA LEU A 163 -8.64 22.11 -9.41
C LEU A 163 -8.13 23.30 -10.19
N ARG A 164 -8.51 24.53 -9.82
CA ARG A 164 -8.07 25.77 -10.48
C ARG A 164 -6.55 25.97 -10.37
N ALA A 165 -5.97 25.72 -9.19
CA ALA A 165 -4.52 25.84 -8.99
C ALA A 165 -3.72 24.87 -9.90
N GLN A 166 -4.28 23.72 -10.22
CA GLN A 166 -3.67 22.73 -11.11
C GLN A 166 -4.14 22.85 -12.57
N LYS A 167 -4.97 23.83 -12.90
CA LYS A 167 -5.58 24.02 -14.23
C LYS A 167 -6.33 22.78 -14.73
N LEU A 168 -7.00 22.08 -13.82
CA LEU A 168 -7.77 20.87 -14.11
C LEU A 168 -9.28 21.14 -14.09
N MET A 169 -10.01 20.33 -14.84
CA MET A 169 -11.47 20.25 -14.83
C MET A 169 -11.91 18.82 -14.50
N CYS A 170 -13.01 18.68 -13.75
CA CYS A 170 -13.60 17.37 -13.49
C CYS A 170 -14.73 17.07 -14.50
N ARG A 171 -14.92 15.78 -14.78
CA ARG A 171 -16.07 15.27 -15.56
C ARG A 171 -17.13 14.63 -14.66
N THR A 172 -16.73 14.18 -13.49
CA THR A 172 -17.60 13.48 -12.52
C THR A 172 -17.45 14.15 -11.16
N ILE A 173 -18.55 14.33 -10.47
CA ILE A 173 -18.64 14.80 -9.07
C ILE A 173 -19.37 13.72 -8.31
N GLU A 174 -18.77 13.23 -7.22
CA GLU A 174 -19.31 12.21 -6.31
C GLU A 174 -19.49 12.80 -4.90
#